data_1b8dd8bd2d6ed7166614dbb26b59e6df
#
_entry.id   1b8dd8bd2d6ed7166614dbb26b59e6df
#
_cell.length_a   1.000
_cell.length_b   1.000
_cell.length_c   1.000
_cell.angle_alpha   90.00
_cell.angle_beta   90.00
_cell.angle_gamma   90.00
#
_symmetry.space_group_name_H-M   'P 1'
#
loop_
_entity.id
_entity.type
_entity.pdbx_description
1 polymer ?
#
loop_
_entity_poly.entity_id
_entity_poly.type
_entity_poly.pdbx_seq_one_letter_code
_entity_poly.pdbx_strand_id
1 'polypeptide(L)'
;MALARIWRSSGKFRLGAAIMLLLIGTALLNPLLVRLVIGEVNPLQSGTYEIFLDPNRQNPLGTDRFGRDVLALVLIGLPNSLLVAAIAGGISTVIGVIVGFVAGYKGGKTDAFLRTVTDMFLVVPTLPLIIVLAAYSRRVTILQLALILALFSWPYAARVIRSQVLSLRERPYIELSRMTNMNDREIIFQDILPNMLPFIGIGFAGAALGSAFALVGLEIIGLGPSDTMDLGLLINFSQGWGVLSLGKWAILAAPVTLLILLFLGIALMNQGLEEVYNPRLQGGGD
;
A
#
# COMPACT_ATOMS: atom_id res chain seq x y z
N MET A 1 20.77 -8.41 10.97
CA MET A 1 21.37 -9.36 10.00
C MET A 1 20.45 -9.68 8.81
N ALA A 2 19.15 -9.96 8.97
CA ALA A 2 18.22 -10.30 7.87
C ALA A 2 18.12 -9.22 6.75
N LEU A 3 17.90 -7.96 7.09
CA LEU A 3 17.79 -6.86 6.13
C LEU A 3 19.07 -6.66 5.29
N ALA A 4 20.25 -6.79 5.90
CA ALA A 4 21.53 -6.69 5.18
C ALA A 4 21.71 -7.82 4.17
N ARG A 5 21.21 -9.03 4.48
CA ARG A 5 21.20 -10.16 3.56
C ARG A 5 20.26 -9.91 2.38
N ILE A 6 19.03 -9.44 2.63
CA ILE A 6 18.06 -9.11 1.58
C ILE A 6 18.62 -8.04 0.64
N TRP A 7 19.19 -6.98 1.23
CA TRP A 7 19.80 -5.89 0.48
C TRP A 7 20.91 -6.34 -0.47
N ARG A 8 21.75 -7.30 -0.02
CA ARG A 8 22.86 -7.82 -0.84
C ARG A 8 22.40 -8.84 -1.89
N SER A 9 21.33 -9.59 -1.63
CA SER A 9 20.92 -10.72 -2.44
C SER A 9 19.92 -10.39 -3.55
N SER A 10 19.11 -9.31 -3.43
CA SER A 10 18.09 -9.00 -4.42
C SER A 10 18.25 -7.58 -5.00
N GLY A 11 18.48 -7.52 -6.31
CA GLY A 11 18.48 -6.27 -7.08
C GLY A 11 17.10 -5.63 -7.14
N LYS A 12 16.06 -6.46 -7.22
CA LYS A 12 14.65 -6.00 -7.23
C LYS A 12 14.29 -5.29 -5.93
N PHE A 13 14.69 -5.88 -4.77
CA PHE A 13 14.46 -5.24 -3.48
C PHE A 13 15.15 -3.88 -3.37
N ARG A 14 16.41 -3.78 -3.82
CA ARG A 14 17.16 -2.50 -3.81
C ARG A 14 16.49 -1.45 -4.66
N LEU A 15 16.06 -1.80 -5.88
CA LEU A 15 15.38 -0.86 -6.77
C LEU A 15 14.04 -0.41 -6.20
N GLY A 16 13.23 -1.36 -5.72
CA GLY A 16 11.96 -1.05 -5.08
C GLY A 16 12.11 -0.17 -3.84
N ALA A 17 13.08 -0.48 -2.98
CA ALA A 17 13.40 0.32 -1.79
C ALA A 17 13.89 1.73 -2.16
N ALA A 18 14.72 1.87 -3.21
CA ALA A 18 15.16 3.18 -3.68
C ALA A 18 13.98 4.03 -4.18
N ILE A 19 13.05 3.45 -4.95
CA ILE A 19 11.83 4.13 -5.39
C ILE A 19 10.99 4.55 -4.17
N MET A 20 10.76 3.64 -3.22
CA MET A 20 9.96 3.95 -2.02
C MET A 20 10.62 5.02 -1.15
N LEU A 21 11.94 4.97 -0.97
CA LEU A 21 12.68 6.00 -0.24
C LEU A 21 12.59 7.37 -0.92
N LEU A 22 12.64 7.41 -2.26
CA LEU A 22 12.42 8.63 -3.03
C LEU A 22 11.01 9.20 -2.79
N LEU A 23 9.97 8.36 -2.92
CA LEU A 23 8.58 8.79 -2.74
C LEU A 23 8.30 9.21 -1.29
N ILE A 24 8.78 8.47 -0.31
CA ILE A 24 8.64 8.81 1.12
C ILE A 24 9.43 10.09 1.43
N GLY A 25 10.64 10.21 0.91
CA GLY A 25 11.47 11.42 1.07
C GLY A 25 10.77 12.65 0.48
N THR A 26 10.21 12.54 -0.73
CA THR A 26 9.40 13.59 -1.35
C THR A 26 8.18 13.94 -0.51
N ALA A 27 7.49 12.94 0.03
CA ALA A 27 6.31 13.14 0.89
C ALA A 27 6.67 13.82 2.22
N LEU A 28 7.78 13.45 2.85
CA LEU A 28 8.23 14.06 4.10
C LEU A 28 8.72 15.52 3.90
N LEU A 29 9.35 15.79 2.76
CA LEU A 29 9.80 17.12 2.37
C LEU A 29 8.70 17.97 1.71
N ASN A 30 7.47 17.44 1.60
CA ASN A 30 6.36 18.08 0.92
C ASN A 30 6.16 19.56 1.32
N PRO A 31 6.11 19.96 2.60
CA PRO A 31 5.91 21.38 2.95
C PRO A 31 6.99 22.29 2.39
N LEU A 32 8.23 21.82 2.37
CA LEU A 32 9.35 22.55 1.81
C LEU A 32 9.28 22.61 0.28
N LEU A 33 9.01 21.48 -0.37
CA LEU A 33 8.94 21.39 -1.83
C LEU A 33 7.79 22.23 -2.40
N VAL A 34 6.60 22.17 -1.78
CA VAL A 34 5.46 23.00 -2.18
C VAL A 34 5.80 24.48 -2.04
N ARG A 35 6.42 24.87 -0.93
CA ARG A 35 6.85 26.27 -0.73
C ARG A 35 7.90 26.72 -1.76
N LEU A 36 8.79 25.84 -2.21
CA LEU A 36 9.75 26.13 -3.27
C LEU A 36 9.08 26.31 -4.64
N VAL A 37 7.99 25.59 -4.92
CA VAL A 37 7.27 25.62 -6.20
C VAL A 37 6.37 26.86 -6.30
N ILE A 38 5.54 27.12 -5.29
CA ILE A 38 4.50 28.15 -5.35
C ILE A 38 4.64 29.24 -4.27
N GLY A 39 5.73 29.23 -3.50
CA GLY A 39 5.96 30.17 -2.41
C GLY A 39 5.01 29.94 -1.23
N GLU A 40 4.42 31.03 -0.72
CA GLU A 40 3.47 30.98 0.41
C GLU A 40 1.99 30.88 -0.03
N VAL A 41 1.74 30.70 -1.32
CA VAL A 41 0.39 30.56 -1.85
C VAL A 41 -0.22 29.23 -1.39
N ASN A 42 -1.51 29.25 -1.02
CA ASN A 42 -2.20 28.01 -0.71
C ASN A 42 -2.38 27.19 -2.01
N PRO A 43 -1.81 25.98 -2.09
CA PRO A 43 -1.86 25.17 -3.30
C PRO A 43 -3.26 24.73 -3.73
N LEU A 44 -4.24 24.75 -2.82
CA LEU A 44 -5.63 24.43 -3.10
C LEU A 44 -6.47 25.67 -3.49
N GLN A 45 -5.88 26.87 -3.42
CA GLN A 45 -6.57 28.11 -3.77
C GLN A 45 -6.78 28.18 -5.28
N SER A 46 -8.05 28.38 -5.70
CA SER A 46 -8.42 28.57 -7.09
C SER A 46 -8.12 29.99 -7.57
N GLY A 47 -7.81 30.15 -8.87
CA GLY A 47 -7.61 31.47 -9.50
C GLY A 47 -6.27 32.12 -9.21
N THR A 48 -5.29 31.35 -8.77
CA THR A 48 -3.91 31.85 -8.56
C THR A 48 -3.19 32.10 -9.88
N TYR A 49 -3.43 31.23 -10.87
CA TYR A 49 -2.88 31.30 -12.22
C TYR A 49 -3.98 31.22 -13.27
N GLU A 50 -3.64 31.44 -14.54
CA GLU A 50 -4.56 31.17 -15.65
C GLU A 50 -4.92 29.67 -15.70
N ILE A 51 -6.15 29.40 -16.16
CA ILE A 51 -6.66 28.02 -16.27
C ILE A 51 -6.01 27.30 -17.45
N PHE A 52 -5.64 26.04 -17.28
CA PHE A 52 -5.06 25.19 -18.31
C PHE A 52 -3.81 25.78 -18.98
N LEU A 53 -2.97 26.54 -18.23
CA LEU A 53 -1.66 26.93 -18.72
C LEU A 53 -0.84 25.70 -19.12
N ASP A 54 -0.11 25.83 -20.22
CA ASP A 54 0.86 24.82 -20.62
C ASP A 54 2.09 24.83 -19.70
N PRO A 55 2.81 23.71 -19.60
CA PRO A 55 4.06 23.63 -18.86
C PRO A 55 5.02 24.77 -19.23
N ASN A 56 5.49 25.50 -18.24
CA ASN A 56 6.39 26.61 -18.37
C ASN A 56 7.37 26.67 -17.18
N ARG A 57 8.28 27.64 -17.14
CA ARG A 57 9.28 27.74 -16.08
C ARG A 57 8.68 27.98 -14.68
N GLN A 58 7.58 28.69 -14.60
CA GLN A 58 6.91 28.99 -13.33
C GLN A 58 6.01 27.82 -12.87
N ASN A 59 5.32 27.18 -13.82
CA ASN A 59 4.44 26.06 -13.58
C ASN A 59 4.92 24.86 -14.44
N PRO A 60 5.88 24.05 -13.95
CA PRO A 60 6.57 23.03 -14.75
C PRO A 60 5.65 21.94 -15.32
N LEU A 61 4.51 21.67 -14.65
CA LEU A 61 3.48 20.74 -15.13
C LEU A 61 2.21 21.46 -15.61
N GLY A 62 2.27 22.80 -15.73
CA GLY A 62 1.12 23.60 -16.09
C GLY A 62 0.13 23.80 -14.92
N THR A 63 -1.09 24.26 -15.26
CA THR A 63 -2.15 24.53 -14.29
C THR A 63 -3.41 23.74 -14.62
N ASP A 64 -4.23 23.52 -13.62
CA ASP A 64 -5.49 22.79 -13.75
C ASP A 64 -6.67 23.72 -14.17
N ARG A 65 -7.89 23.15 -14.20
CA ARG A 65 -9.14 23.88 -14.52
C ARG A 65 -9.45 25.01 -13.54
N PHE A 66 -8.90 24.95 -12.34
CA PHE A 66 -9.11 25.98 -11.31
C PHE A 66 -7.96 26.98 -11.22
N GLY A 67 -6.98 26.93 -12.14
CA GLY A 67 -5.80 27.79 -12.11
C GLY A 67 -4.89 27.49 -10.91
N ARG A 68 -4.77 26.22 -10.52
CA ARG A 68 -3.85 25.74 -9.48
C ARG A 68 -2.65 25.06 -10.12
N ASP A 69 -1.46 25.19 -9.53
CA ASP A 69 -0.25 24.54 -10.02
C ASP A 69 -0.33 23.02 -9.88
N VAL A 70 -0.16 22.29 -10.98
CA VAL A 70 -0.30 20.83 -11.03
C VAL A 70 0.82 20.14 -10.26
N LEU A 71 2.06 20.67 -10.30
CA LEU A 71 3.18 20.08 -9.54
C LEU A 71 2.93 20.20 -8.03
N ALA A 72 2.43 21.33 -7.57
CA ALA A 72 2.07 21.52 -6.17
C ALA A 72 0.94 20.57 -5.74
N LEU A 73 -0.08 20.39 -6.57
CA LEU A 73 -1.17 19.44 -6.29
C LEU A 73 -0.69 18.00 -6.19
N VAL A 74 0.20 17.58 -7.08
CA VAL A 74 0.79 16.24 -7.08
C VAL A 74 1.67 16.03 -5.84
N LEU A 75 2.45 17.03 -5.45
CA LEU A 75 3.26 16.99 -4.23
C LEU A 75 2.38 16.83 -2.97
N ILE A 76 1.23 17.51 -2.89
CA ILE A 76 0.30 17.36 -1.76
C ILE A 76 -0.42 16.01 -1.81
N GLY A 77 -0.76 15.53 -2.99
CA GLY A 77 -1.48 14.28 -3.17
C GLY A 77 -0.67 13.04 -2.79
N LEU A 78 0.64 13.06 -3.02
CA LEU A 78 1.53 11.92 -2.77
C LEU A 78 1.53 11.45 -1.30
N PRO A 79 1.70 12.33 -0.28
CA PRO A 79 1.65 11.91 1.13
C PRO A 79 0.33 11.23 1.50
N ASN A 80 -0.79 11.72 1.00
CA ASN A 80 -2.12 11.18 1.31
C ASN A 80 -2.31 9.77 0.72
N SER A 81 -1.90 9.56 -0.53
CA SER A 81 -1.93 8.22 -1.14
C SER A 81 -1.00 7.23 -0.42
N LEU A 82 0.20 7.66 -0.02
CA LEU A 82 1.12 6.85 0.80
C LEU A 82 0.56 6.53 2.17
N LEU A 83 -0.11 7.50 2.82
CA LEU A 83 -0.71 7.35 4.14
C LEU A 83 -1.80 6.26 4.13
N VAL A 84 -2.69 6.29 3.13
CA VAL A 84 -3.74 5.25 3.01
C VAL A 84 -3.11 3.88 2.81
N ALA A 85 -2.14 3.74 1.91
CA ALA A 85 -1.45 2.47 1.67
C ALA A 85 -0.77 1.95 2.95
N ALA A 86 -0.11 2.85 3.71
CA ALA A 86 0.57 2.50 4.96
C ALA A 86 -0.40 2.10 6.08
N ILE A 87 -1.47 2.87 6.31
CA ILE A 87 -2.46 2.59 7.36
C ILE A 87 -3.24 1.33 7.02
N ALA A 88 -3.81 1.25 5.82
CA ALA A 88 -4.59 0.11 5.40
C ALA A 88 -3.74 -1.17 5.37
N GLY A 89 -2.54 -1.10 4.77
CA GLY A 89 -1.59 -2.21 4.76
C GLY A 89 -1.14 -2.63 6.15
N GLY A 90 -0.82 -1.67 7.03
CA GLY A 90 -0.39 -1.92 8.40
C GLY A 90 -1.47 -2.61 9.24
N ILE A 91 -2.67 -2.05 9.30
CA ILE A 91 -3.79 -2.62 10.07
C ILE A 91 -4.19 -4.00 9.51
N SER A 92 -4.30 -4.14 8.18
CA SER A 92 -4.57 -5.43 7.54
C SER A 92 -3.55 -6.48 7.91
N THR A 93 -2.27 -6.10 7.93
CA THR A 93 -1.18 -7.02 8.28
C THR A 93 -1.27 -7.44 9.75
N VAL A 94 -1.53 -6.51 10.68
CA VAL A 94 -1.68 -6.83 12.10
C VAL A 94 -2.84 -7.81 12.30
N ILE A 95 -4.01 -7.55 11.72
CA ILE A 95 -5.15 -8.47 11.78
C ILE A 95 -4.78 -9.82 11.15
N GLY A 96 -4.18 -9.80 9.97
CA GLY A 96 -3.75 -10.99 9.24
C GLY A 96 -2.73 -11.84 10.01
N VAL A 97 -1.77 -11.20 10.66
CA VAL A 97 -0.80 -11.87 11.54
C VAL A 97 -1.52 -12.55 12.71
N ILE A 98 -2.38 -11.84 13.42
CA ILE A 98 -3.11 -12.42 14.57
C ILE A 98 -3.95 -13.62 14.13
N VAL A 99 -4.77 -13.44 13.10
CA VAL A 99 -5.65 -14.51 12.58
C VAL A 99 -4.84 -15.68 12.03
N GLY A 100 -3.80 -15.40 11.22
CA GLY A 100 -2.95 -16.42 10.61
C GLY A 100 -2.14 -17.21 11.63
N PHE A 101 -1.57 -16.55 12.65
CA PHE A 101 -0.87 -17.21 13.75
C PHE A 101 -1.80 -18.09 14.57
N VAL A 102 -2.96 -17.57 15.00
CA VAL A 102 -3.91 -18.34 15.81
C VAL A 102 -4.40 -19.55 15.03
N ALA A 103 -4.74 -19.40 13.76
CA ALA A 103 -5.19 -20.50 12.91
C ALA A 103 -4.07 -21.54 12.70
N GLY A 104 -2.87 -21.10 12.28
CA GLY A 104 -1.75 -21.96 11.96
C GLY A 104 -1.17 -22.69 13.18
N TYR A 105 -1.07 -22.01 14.33
CA TYR A 105 -0.47 -22.58 15.54
C TYR A 105 -1.42 -23.53 16.28
N LYS A 106 -2.67 -23.10 16.56
CA LYS A 106 -3.63 -23.94 17.27
C LYS A 106 -4.11 -25.15 16.44
N GLY A 107 -4.35 -24.97 15.14
CA GLY A 107 -4.85 -26.03 14.28
C GLY A 107 -6.28 -26.49 14.61
N GLY A 108 -6.66 -27.67 14.14
CA GLY A 108 -7.93 -28.33 14.46
C GLY A 108 -9.16 -27.48 14.13
N LYS A 109 -10.15 -27.46 15.03
CA LYS A 109 -11.42 -26.71 14.85
C LYS A 109 -11.21 -25.19 14.77
N THR A 110 -10.23 -24.63 15.48
CA THR A 110 -9.91 -23.20 15.43
C THR A 110 -9.39 -22.80 14.06
N ASP A 111 -8.52 -23.61 13.49
CA ASP A 111 -8.01 -23.40 12.14
C ASP A 111 -9.14 -23.51 11.10
N ALA A 112 -9.97 -24.54 11.18
CA ALA A 112 -11.10 -24.73 10.27
C ALA A 112 -12.04 -23.51 10.28
N PHE A 113 -12.39 -23.01 11.47
CA PHE A 113 -13.27 -21.84 11.63
C PHE A 113 -12.63 -20.56 11.05
N LEU A 114 -11.40 -20.23 11.48
CA LEU A 114 -10.71 -19.00 11.03
C LEU A 114 -10.41 -19.03 9.54
N ARG A 115 -10.07 -20.19 9.00
CA ARG A 115 -9.92 -20.38 7.56
C ARG A 115 -11.21 -20.13 6.82
N THR A 116 -12.34 -20.70 7.28
CA THR A 116 -13.66 -20.48 6.65
C THR A 116 -14.01 -18.99 6.64
N VAL A 117 -13.82 -18.29 7.76
CA VAL A 117 -14.04 -16.83 7.83
C VAL A 117 -13.13 -16.10 6.84
N THR A 118 -11.83 -16.42 6.79
CA THR A 118 -10.89 -15.82 5.85
C THR A 118 -11.31 -16.06 4.39
N ASP A 119 -11.72 -17.28 4.06
CA ASP A 119 -12.16 -17.66 2.72
C ASP A 119 -13.46 -16.94 2.33
N MET A 120 -14.40 -16.74 3.26
CA MET A 120 -15.61 -15.95 3.03
C MET A 120 -15.27 -14.50 2.63
N PHE A 121 -14.36 -13.85 3.35
CA PHE A 121 -13.92 -12.49 3.01
C PHE A 121 -13.24 -12.41 1.65
N LEU A 122 -12.51 -13.45 1.22
CA LEU A 122 -11.85 -13.49 -0.09
C LEU A 122 -12.80 -13.71 -1.27
N VAL A 123 -13.96 -14.34 -1.03
CA VAL A 123 -14.99 -14.55 -2.05
C VAL A 123 -15.84 -13.29 -2.23
N VAL A 124 -16.00 -12.48 -1.19
CA VAL A 124 -16.78 -11.23 -1.27
C VAL A 124 -16.06 -10.25 -2.22
N PRO A 125 -16.75 -9.76 -3.27
CA PRO A 125 -16.16 -8.76 -4.16
C PRO A 125 -15.97 -7.44 -3.43
N THR A 126 -14.76 -7.19 -2.98
CA THR A 126 -14.41 -6.09 -2.06
C THR A 126 -14.76 -4.72 -2.65
N LEU A 127 -14.42 -4.46 -3.91
CA LEU A 127 -14.69 -3.17 -4.55
C LEU A 127 -16.19 -2.81 -4.57
N PRO A 128 -17.13 -3.66 -5.06
CA PRO A 128 -18.55 -3.37 -4.99
C PRO A 128 -19.06 -3.09 -3.58
N LEU A 129 -18.56 -3.82 -2.58
CA LEU A 129 -18.96 -3.61 -1.20
C LEU A 129 -18.49 -2.26 -0.66
N ILE A 130 -17.24 -1.87 -0.93
CA ILE A 130 -16.69 -0.57 -0.52
C ILE A 130 -17.42 0.57 -1.25
N ILE A 131 -17.78 0.40 -2.52
CA ILE A 131 -18.60 1.35 -3.28
C ILE A 131 -19.92 1.63 -2.55
N VAL A 132 -20.62 0.57 -2.14
CA VAL A 132 -21.89 0.71 -1.40
C VAL A 132 -21.65 1.42 -0.07
N LEU A 133 -20.62 1.04 0.69
CA LEU A 133 -20.29 1.69 1.98
C LEU A 133 -19.92 3.16 1.82
N ALA A 134 -19.12 3.49 0.81
CA ALA A 134 -18.74 4.87 0.51
C ALA A 134 -19.95 5.72 0.06
N ALA A 135 -20.85 5.15 -0.75
CA ALA A 135 -22.05 5.84 -1.21
C ALA A 135 -23.05 6.18 -0.08
N TYR A 136 -23.09 5.37 0.99
CA TYR A 136 -23.90 5.67 2.18
C TYR A 136 -23.31 6.78 3.05
N SER A 137 -22.02 7.04 2.96
CA SER A 137 -21.32 8.05 3.75
C SER A 137 -21.36 9.39 3.01
N ARG A 138 -22.03 10.39 3.56
CA ARG A 138 -22.13 11.73 2.96
C ARG A 138 -20.77 12.43 2.79
N ARG A 139 -19.81 12.11 3.64
CA ARG A 139 -18.40 12.56 3.58
C ARG A 139 -17.53 11.44 4.12
N VAL A 140 -16.63 10.94 3.29
CA VAL A 140 -15.64 9.94 3.70
C VAL A 140 -14.31 10.67 3.87
N THR A 141 -13.74 10.59 5.08
CA THR A 141 -12.38 11.08 5.32
C THR A 141 -11.35 10.06 4.85
N ILE A 142 -10.12 10.52 4.60
CA ILE A 142 -9.02 9.64 4.18
C ILE A 142 -8.75 8.53 5.20
N LEU A 143 -8.89 8.82 6.51
CA LEU A 143 -8.71 7.84 7.57
C LEU A 143 -9.83 6.79 7.58
N GLN A 144 -11.08 7.22 7.43
CA GLN A 144 -12.22 6.29 7.34
C GLN A 144 -12.07 5.35 6.15
N LEU A 145 -11.65 5.86 5.01
CA LEU A 145 -11.42 5.04 3.82
C LEU A 145 -10.28 4.05 4.04
N ALA A 146 -9.16 4.49 4.64
CA ALA A 146 -8.06 3.60 5.00
C ALA A 146 -8.49 2.47 5.95
N LEU A 147 -9.35 2.76 6.93
CA LEU A 147 -9.89 1.76 7.86
C LEU A 147 -10.84 0.77 7.16
N ILE A 148 -11.71 1.26 6.28
CA ILE A 148 -12.59 0.39 5.47
C ILE A 148 -11.74 -0.54 4.59
N LEU A 149 -10.73 0.00 3.90
CA LEU A 149 -9.82 -0.79 3.08
C LEU A 149 -9.08 -1.84 3.92
N ALA A 150 -8.62 -1.47 5.13
CA ALA A 150 -7.96 -2.38 6.05
C ALA A 150 -8.84 -3.57 6.43
N LEU A 151 -10.14 -3.31 6.68
CA LEU A 151 -11.10 -4.33 7.08
C LEU A 151 -11.30 -5.43 6.02
N PHE A 152 -11.04 -5.12 4.75
CA PHE A 152 -11.22 -6.08 3.65
C PHE A 152 -9.90 -6.62 3.09
N SER A 153 -8.74 -6.05 3.44
CA SER A 153 -7.44 -6.46 2.90
C SER A 153 -6.70 -7.49 3.78
N TRP A 154 -7.09 -7.69 5.05
CA TRP A 154 -6.43 -8.59 5.98
C TRP A 154 -6.43 -10.08 5.57
N PRO A 155 -7.43 -10.62 4.81
CA PRO A 155 -7.48 -12.06 4.52
C PRO A 155 -6.28 -12.56 3.70
N TYR A 156 -5.74 -11.73 2.82
CA TYR A 156 -4.54 -12.08 2.07
C TYR A 156 -3.35 -12.32 3.01
N ALA A 157 -3.09 -11.38 3.90
CA ALA A 157 -2.00 -11.50 4.89
C ALA A 157 -2.22 -12.72 5.81
N ALA A 158 -3.46 -12.93 6.29
CA ALA A 158 -3.80 -14.07 7.13
C ALA A 158 -3.52 -15.43 6.45
N ARG A 159 -3.82 -15.56 5.16
CA ARG A 159 -3.56 -16.79 4.40
C ARG A 159 -2.06 -17.06 4.25
N VAL A 160 -1.28 -16.04 3.91
CA VAL A 160 0.19 -16.14 3.79
C VAL A 160 0.80 -16.54 5.13
N ILE A 161 0.47 -15.83 6.20
CA ILE A 161 0.98 -16.07 7.55
C ILE A 161 0.60 -17.47 8.04
N ARG A 162 -0.68 -17.86 7.90
CA ARG A 162 -1.15 -19.19 8.30
C ARG A 162 -0.35 -20.30 7.64
N SER A 163 -0.15 -20.26 6.33
CA SER A 163 0.58 -21.29 5.59
C SER A 163 2.01 -21.45 6.09
N GLN A 164 2.68 -20.36 6.41
CA GLN A 164 4.04 -20.34 6.93
C GLN A 164 4.11 -20.86 8.37
N VAL A 165 3.19 -20.43 9.25
CA VAL A 165 3.11 -20.92 10.64
C VAL A 165 2.89 -22.43 10.67
N LEU A 166 1.99 -22.95 9.81
CA LEU A 166 1.79 -24.41 9.67
C LEU A 166 3.09 -25.14 9.30
N SER A 167 3.86 -24.57 8.36
CA SER A 167 5.14 -25.17 7.96
C SER A 167 6.22 -25.09 9.04
N LEU A 168 6.27 -23.97 9.78
CA LEU A 168 7.29 -23.74 10.80
C LEU A 168 7.04 -24.57 12.06
N ARG A 169 5.80 -24.71 12.50
CA ARG A 169 5.47 -25.46 13.73
C ARG A 169 5.83 -26.96 13.67
N GLU A 170 5.96 -27.52 12.46
CA GLU A 170 6.35 -28.92 12.23
C GLU A 170 7.89 -29.09 12.10
N ARG A 171 8.68 -28.03 12.33
CA ARG A 171 10.14 -28.11 12.24
C ARG A 171 10.74 -28.77 13.48
N PRO A 172 11.81 -29.58 13.32
CA PRO A 172 12.44 -30.32 14.43
C PRO A 172 12.89 -29.45 15.60
N TYR A 173 13.31 -28.19 15.34
CA TYR A 173 13.74 -27.30 16.42
C TYR A 173 12.56 -26.83 17.30
N ILE A 174 11.35 -26.73 16.75
CA ILE A 174 10.14 -26.43 17.53
C ILE A 174 9.77 -27.61 18.44
N GLU A 175 9.93 -28.83 17.94
CA GLU A 175 9.74 -30.03 18.76
C GLU A 175 10.74 -30.09 19.92
N LEU A 176 12.01 -29.74 19.66
CA LEU A 176 13.03 -29.62 20.69
C LEU A 176 12.67 -28.59 21.75
N SER A 177 12.20 -27.41 21.34
CA SER A 177 11.74 -26.35 22.26
C SER A 177 10.58 -26.83 23.16
N ARG A 178 9.66 -27.64 22.62
CA ARG A 178 8.59 -28.27 23.44
C ARG A 178 9.15 -29.27 24.44
N MET A 179 10.16 -30.07 24.05
CA MET A 179 10.81 -31.03 24.95
C MET A 179 11.57 -30.33 26.08
N THR A 180 12.05 -29.11 25.88
CA THR A 180 12.71 -28.29 26.92
C THR A 180 11.73 -27.51 27.80
N ASN A 181 10.45 -27.88 27.80
CA ASN A 181 9.38 -27.25 28.57
C ASN A 181 9.16 -25.74 28.28
N MET A 182 9.51 -25.25 27.10
CA MET A 182 9.12 -23.91 26.68
C MET A 182 7.60 -23.81 26.52
N ASN A 183 7.00 -22.74 27.02
CA ASN A 183 5.58 -22.52 26.87
C ASN A 183 5.24 -22.00 25.45
N ASP A 184 3.97 -22.13 25.03
CA ASP A 184 3.53 -21.73 23.69
C ASP A 184 3.88 -20.27 23.33
N ARG A 185 3.86 -19.35 24.32
CA ARG A 185 4.22 -17.95 24.07
C ARG A 185 5.70 -17.80 23.77
N GLU A 186 6.56 -18.48 24.52
CA GLU A 186 8.01 -18.48 24.28
C GLU A 186 8.32 -19.03 22.88
N ILE A 187 7.74 -20.17 22.49
CA ILE A 187 7.91 -20.78 21.17
C ILE A 187 7.44 -19.79 20.07
N ILE A 188 6.28 -19.15 20.24
CA ILE A 188 5.77 -18.20 19.26
C ILE A 188 6.71 -17.00 19.10
N PHE A 189 7.11 -16.36 20.21
CA PHE A 189 7.87 -15.11 20.16
C PHE A 189 9.36 -15.30 19.91
N GLN A 190 9.96 -16.41 20.36
CA GLN A 190 11.42 -16.65 20.24
C GLN A 190 11.77 -17.47 19.01
N ASP A 191 10.93 -18.46 18.64
CA ASP A 191 11.26 -19.40 17.58
C ASP A 191 10.49 -19.13 16.28
N ILE A 192 9.18 -18.87 16.35
CA ILE A 192 8.35 -18.74 15.13
C ILE A 192 8.36 -17.30 14.60
N LEU A 193 8.01 -16.32 15.43
CA LEU A 193 7.83 -14.92 14.99
C LEU A 193 9.07 -14.31 14.33
N PRO A 194 10.31 -14.50 14.83
CA PRO A 194 11.50 -13.97 14.16
C PRO A 194 11.71 -14.54 12.76
N ASN A 195 11.37 -15.82 12.56
CA ASN A 195 11.44 -16.48 11.26
C ASN A 195 10.29 -16.09 10.32
N MET A 196 9.21 -15.50 10.86
CA MET A 196 8.04 -15.01 10.12
C MET A 196 8.20 -13.58 9.62
N LEU A 197 9.14 -12.79 10.14
CA LEU A 197 9.28 -11.37 9.79
C LEU A 197 9.31 -11.10 8.27
N PRO A 198 10.01 -11.88 7.43
CA PRO A 198 9.98 -11.69 5.99
C PRO A 198 8.58 -11.90 5.38
N PHE A 199 7.86 -12.91 5.85
CA PHE A 199 6.51 -13.23 5.37
C PHE A 199 5.47 -12.21 5.84
N ILE A 200 5.67 -11.60 7.00
CA ILE A 200 4.91 -10.44 7.48
C ILE A 200 5.15 -9.25 6.55
N GLY A 201 6.39 -9.02 6.13
CA GLY A 201 6.74 -8.01 5.14
C GLY A 201 6.05 -8.24 3.78
N ILE A 202 6.03 -9.48 3.29
CA ILE A 202 5.30 -9.87 2.07
C ILE A 202 3.79 -9.62 2.24
N GLY A 203 3.21 -10.01 3.37
CA GLY A 203 1.81 -9.75 3.69
C GLY A 203 1.47 -8.27 3.72
N PHE A 204 2.33 -7.45 4.34
CA PHE A 204 2.19 -5.99 4.37
C PHE A 204 2.25 -5.39 2.96
N ALA A 205 3.25 -5.74 2.17
CA ALA A 205 3.39 -5.23 0.81
C ALA A 205 2.17 -5.58 -0.07
N GLY A 206 1.67 -6.81 0.03
CA GLY A 206 0.46 -7.24 -0.68
C GLY A 206 -0.80 -6.50 -0.24
N ALA A 207 -1.00 -6.32 1.08
CA ALA A 207 -2.13 -5.59 1.62
C ALA A 207 -2.06 -4.08 1.28
N ALA A 208 -0.89 -3.46 1.39
CA ALA A 208 -0.68 -2.06 1.02
C ALA A 208 -0.93 -1.81 -0.46
N LEU A 209 -0.40 -2.69 -1.32
CA LEU A 209 -0.62 -2.61 -2.77
C LEU A 209 -2.10 -2.76 -3.13
N GLY A 210 -2.77 -3.77 -2.56
CA GLY A 210 -4.21 -4.00 -2.78
C GLY A 210 -5.07 -2.82 -2.32
N SER A 211 -4.76 -2.25 -1.15
CA SER A 211 -5.47 -1.08 -0.62
C SER A 211 -5.25 0.17 -1.47
N ALA A 212 -4.02 0.39 -1.96
CA ALA A 212 -3.72 1.52 -2.83
C ALA A 212 -4.43 1.41 -4.19
N PHE A 213 -4.50 0.22 -4.78
CA PHE A 213 -5.29 -0.02 -6.00
C PHE A 213 -6.79 0.20 -5.78
N ALA A 214 -7.32 -0.29 -4.64
CA ALA A 214 -8.73 -0.10 -4.31
C ALA A 214 -9.08 1.37 -4.09
N LEU A 215 -8.20 2.15 -3.41
CA LEU A 215 -8.34 3.58 -3.25
C LEU A 215 -8.49 4.28 -4.61
N VAL A 216 -7.50 4.10 -5.49
CA VAL A 216 -7.51 4.71 -6.82
C VAL A 216 -8.75 4.31 -7.63
N GLY A 217 -9.15 3.03 -7.54
CA GLY A 217 -10.38 2.54 -8.18
C GLY A 217 -11.64 3.25 -7.71
N LEU A 218 -11.77 3.51 -6.39
CA LEU A 218 -12.89 4.27 -5.81
C LEU A 218 -12.87 5.75 -6.24
N GLU A 219 -11.70 6.34 -6.27
CA GLU A 219 -11.52 7.75 -6.63
C GLU A 219 -11.84 8.01 -8.10
N ILE A 220 -11.42 7.13 -9.00
CA ILE A 220 -11.75 7.22 -10.43
C ILE A 220 -13.26 7.27 -10.68
N ILE A 221 -14.06 6.58 -9.84
CA ILE A 221 -15.52 6.62 -9.93
C ILE A 221 -16.17 7.71 -9.05
N GLY A 222 -15.36 8.60 -8.44
CA GLY A 222 -15.83 9.74 -7.67
C GLY A 222 -16.23 9.45 -6.22
N LEU A 223 -15.79 8.31 -5.66
CA LEU A 223 -16.07 7.88 -4.27
C LEU A 223 -14.85 8.01 -3.35
N GLY A 224 -13.95 8.92 -3.67
CA GLY A 224 -12.78 9.24 -2.86
C GLY A 224 -13.07 10.12 -1.65
N PRO A 225 -12.03 10.40 -0.82
CA PRO A 225 -12.16 11.33 0.30
C PRO A 225 -12.49 12.74 -0.23
N SER A 226 -13.40 13.41 0.46
CA SER A 226 -13.90 14.74 0.05
C SER A 226 -13.15 15.91 0.69
N ASP A 227 -12.26 15.63 1.62
CA ASP A 227 -11.58 16.60 2.49
C ASP A 227 -10.10 16.78 2.17
N THR A 228 -9.54 15.93 1.32
CA THR A 228 -8.10 15.94 0.99
C THR A 228 -7.87 15.73 -0.49
N MET A 229 -6.74 16.25 -0.99
CA MET A 229 -6.24 15.95 -2.33
C MET A 229 -5.32 14.74 -2.25
N ASP A 230 -5.48 13.79 -3.17
CA ASP A 230 -4.58 12.66 -3.38
C ASP A 230 -4.38 12.39 -4.87
N LEU A 231 -3.54 11.41 -5.22
CA LEU A 231 -3.18 11.15 -6.61
C LEU A 231 -4.35 10.58 -7.43
N GLY A 232 -5.22 9.78 -6.84
CA GLY A 232 -6.36 9.19 -7.54
C GLY A 232 -7.45 10.22 -7.82
N LEU A 233 -7.71 11.15 -6.89
CA LEU A 233 -8.63 12.26 -7.09
C LEU A 233 -8.15 13.19 -8.21
N LEU A 234 -6.83 13.42 -8.33
CA LEU A 234 -6.27 14.18 -9.45
C LEU A 234 -6.54 13.48 -10.80
N ILE A 235 -6.48 12.15 -10.84
CA ILE A 235 -6.84 11.37 -12.04
C ILE A 235 -8.33 11.52 -12.35
N ASN A 236 -9.20 11.39 -11.33
CA ASN A 236 -10.65 11.60 -11.51
C ASN A 236 -10.95 12.97 -12.11
N PHE A 237 -10.39 14.04 -11.54
CA PHE A 237 -10.53 15.39 -12.06
C PHE A 237 -10.01 15.52 -13.49
N SER A 238 -8.85 14.96 -13.79
CA SER A 238 -8.25 14.99 -15.13
C SER A 238 -9.16 14.36 -16.17
N GLN A 239 -9.79 13.23 -15.83
CA GLN A 239 -10.76 12.55 -16.70
C GLN A 239 -12.03 13.38 -16.86
N GLY A 240 -12.60 13.89 -15.76
CA GLY A 240 -13.82 14.72 -15.78
C GLY A 240 -13.66 16.03 -16.55
N TRP A 241 -12.45 16.56 -16.62
CA TRP A 241 -12.15 17.78 -17.41
C TRP A 241 -11.77 17.49 -18.87
N GLY A 242 -11.61 16.22 -19.24
CA GLY A 242 -11.23 15.85 -20.59
C GLY A 242 -9.84 16.36 -21.02
N VAL A 243 -8.86 16.40 -20.06
CA VAL A 243 -7.54 17.03 -20.27
C VAL A 243 -6.78 16.47 -21.47
N LEU A 244 -6.98 15.20 -21.82
CA LEU A 244 -6.35 14.57 -23.00
C LEU A 244 -6.88 15.17 -24.28
N SER A 245 -8.18 15.39 -24.40
CA SER A 245 -8.83 16.04 -25.55
C SER A 245 -8.41 17.49 -25.72
N LEU A 246 -8.05 18.14 -24.58
CA LEU A 246 -7.54 19.51 -24.57
C LEU A 246 -6.02 19.59 -24.83
N GLY A 247 -5.33 18.46 -25.02
CA GLY A 247 -3.87 18.43 -25.17
C GLY A 247 -3.09 18.68 -23.88
N LYS A 248 -3.76 18.73 -22.69
CA LYS A 248 -3.16 19.01 -21.39
C LYS A 248 -2.74 17.73 -20.66
N TRP A 249 -2.02 16.86 -21.37
CA TRP A 249 -1.62 15.53 -20.92
C TRP A 249 -0.81 15.51 -19.63
N ALA A 250 -0.04 16.57 -19.33
CA ALA A 250 0.80 16.66 -18.14
C ALA A 250 -0.02 16.56 -16.83
N ILE A 251 -1.26 17.07 -16.83
CA ILE A 251 -2.15 17.05 -15.67
C ILE A 251 -2.52 15.61 -15.27
N LEU A 252 -2.69 14.73 -16.23
CA LEU A 252 -2.97 13.30 -16.00
C LEU A 252 -1.69 12.48 -15.82
N ALA A 253 -0.67 12.75 -16.64
CA ALA A 253 0.56 11.96 -16.63
C ALA A 253 1.32 12.05 -15.31
N ALA A 254 1.30 13.21 -14.64
CA ALA A 254 2.03 13.41 -13.39
C ALA A 254 1.52 12.51 -12.24
N PRO A 255 0.23 12.51 -11.84
CA PRO A 255 -0.26 11.63 -10.80
C PRO A 255 -0.17 10.15 -11.21
N VAL A 256 -0.40 9.80 -12.47
CA VAL A 256 -0.27 8.43 -12.99
C VAL A 256 1.16 7.93 -12.85
N THR A 257 2.17 8.74 -13.19
CA THR A 257 3.58 8.36 -13.06
C THR A 257 3.94 8.07 -11.61
N LEU A 258 3.51 8.90 -10.65
CA LEU A 258 3.77 8.66 -9.23
C LEU A 258 3.06 7.41 -8.70
N LEU A 259 1.85 7.14 -9.15
CA LEU A 259 1.15 5.88 -8.80
C LEU A 259 1.86 4.66 -9.39
N ILE A 260 2.32 4.74 -10.64
CA ILE A 260 3.12 3.67 -11.24
C ILE A 260 4.39 3.42 -10.42
N LEU A 261 5.11 4.48 -10.02
CA LEU A 261 6.30 4.36 -9.18
C LEU A 261 5.96 3.77 -7.81
N LEU A 262 4.86 4.19 -7.18
CA LEU A 262 4.40 3.64 -5.91
C LEU A 262 4.12 2.13 -6.03
N PHE A 263 3.32 1.72 -7.00
CA PHE A 263 2.97 0.32 -7.21
C PHE A 263 4.20 -0.51 -7.58
N LEU A 264 5.04 -0.01 -8.47
CA LEU A 264 6.28 -0.67 -8.88
C LEU A 264 7.24 -0.82 -7.69
N GLY A 265 7.40 0.23 -6.87
CA GLY A 265 8.24 0.21 -5.69
C GLY A 265 7.82 -0.89 -4.70
N ILE A 266 6.53 -0.93 -4.33
CA ILE A 266 5.98 -1.96 -3.44
C ILE A 266 6.09 -3.35 -4.07
N ALA A 267 5.74 -3.51 -5.35
CA ALA A 267 5.79 -4.80 -6.04
C ALA A 267 7.21 -5.36 -6.16
N LEU A 268 8.19 -4.52 -6.48
CA LEU A 268 9.60 -4.91 -6.54
C LEU A 268 10.16 -5.30 -5.16
N MET A 269 9.79 -4.56 -4.10
CA MET A 269 10.16 -4.94 -2.74
C MET A 269 9.56 -6.30 -2.37
N ASN A 270 8.28 -6.51 -2.69
CA ASN A 270 7.59 -7.78 -2.42
C ASN A 270 8.27 -8.95 -3.16
N GLN A 271 8.49 -8.81 -4.48
CA GLN A 271 9.18 -9.83 -5.28
C GLN A 271 10.59 -10.10 -4.77
N GLY A 272 11.32 -9.06 -4.37
CA GLY A 272 12.65 -9.21 -3.81
C GLY A 272 12.68 -9.96 -2.48
N LEU A 273 11.68 -9.76 -1.62
CA LEU A 273 11.49 -10.55 -0.40
C LEU A 273 11.18 -12.02 -0.73
N GLU A 274 10.25 -12.27 -1.65
CA GLU A 274 9.90 -13.62 -2.09
C GLU A 274 11.10 -14.37 -2.68
N GLU A 275 11.90 -13.70 -3.51
CA GLU A 275 13.10 -14.27 -4.15
C GLU A 275 14.15 -14.74 -3.14
N VAL A 276 14.36 -13.96 -2.06
CA VAL A 276 15.33 -14.29 -1.02
C VAL A 276 14.87 -15.43 -0.11
N TYR A 277 13.57 -15.54 0.14
CA TYR A 277 13.01 -16.50 1.12
C TYR A 277 12.32 -17.71 0.49
N ASN A 278 12.12 -17.75 -0.85
CA ASN A 278 11.57 -18.89 -1.55
C ASN A 278 12.70 -19.67 -2.28
N PRO A 279 13.13 -20.83 -1.75
CA PRO A 279 14.23 -21.61 -2.33
C PRO A 279 13.95 -22.09 -3.76
N ARG A 280 12.67 -22.22 -4.13
CA ARG A 280 12.28 -22.71 -5.47
C ARG A 280 12.54 -21.68 -6.57
N LEU A 281 12.66 -20.41 -6.23
CA LEU A 281 12.96 -19.33 -7.19
C LEU A 281 14.48 -19.13 -7.37
N GLN A 282 15.32 -19.72 -6.49
CA GLN A 282 16.77 -19.62 -6.55
C GLN A 282 17.42 -20.66 -7.49
N GLY A 283 16.69 -21.67 -7.95
CA GLY A 283 17.18 -22.79 -8.77
C GLY A 283 16.94 -22.68 -10.28
N GLY A 284 16.49 -21.54 -10.78
CA GLY A 284 16.16 -21.35 -12.20
C GLY A 284 17.13 -20.50 -13.02
N GLY A 285 18.38 -20.44 -12.62
CA GLY A 285 19.41 -19.62 -13.25
C GLY A 285 20.70 -20.36 -13.57
N ASP A 286 20.59 -21.55 -14.19
CA ASP A 286 21.71 -22.26 -14.87
C ASP A 286 21.29 -22.59 -16.28
#